data_724de8da6150cca6cfcf045b7ba789ec
#
_entry.id   724de8da6150cca6cfcf045b7ba789ec
#
_cell.length_a   1.000
_cell.length_b   1.000
_cell.length_c   1.000
_cell.angle_alpha   90.00
_cell.angle_beta   90.00
_cell.angle_gamma   90.00
#
_symmetry.space_group_name_H-M   'P 1'
#
loop_
_entity.id
_entity.type
_entity.pdbx_description
1 polymer ?
#
loop_
_entity_poly.entity_id
_entity_poly.type
_entity_poly.pdbx_seq_one_letter_code
_entity_poly.pdbx_strand_id
1 'polypeptide(L)'
;MGITLKTSGSFKQTKKYMQVSIDITQLKSDEIQKIAEETVEKLAKASPYESIAVAWSYEIKKNKNSYFLYFNNSYVNNGVNIALLVDKGHATKSGKWIEGKNYIDGPIDEAYKQIIEAAKEELNNI
;
A
#
# COMPACT_ATOMS: atom_id res chain seq x y z
N MET A 1 14.78 -4.42 -15.74
CA MET A 1 13.66 -3.87 -15.02
C MET A 1 13.34 -4.74 -13.81
N GLY A 2 13.35 -4.17 -12.61
CA GLY A 2 13.00 -4.89 -11.41
C GLY A 2 11.84 -4.23 -10.68
N ILE A 3 10.92 -5.03 -10.18
CA ILE A 3 9.83 -4.57 -9.34
C ILE A 3 9.88 -5.42 -8.07
N THR A 4 9.98 -4.76 -6.94
CA THR A 4 10.02 -5.42 -5.65
C THR A 4 8.87 -4.94 -4.79
N LEU A 5 8.14 -5.87 -4.21
CA LEU A 5 7.06 -5.59 -3.27
C LEU A 5 7.51 -5.99 -1.88
N LYS A 6 7.42 -5.04 -0.95
CA LYS A 6 7.76 -5.30 0.45
C LYS A 6 6.66 -4.78 1.35
N THR A 7 6.30 -5.58 2.34
CA THR A 7 5.49 -5.08 3.44
C THR A 7 6.43 -4.60 4.53
N SER A 8 6.12 -3.47 5.13
CA SER A 8 6.93 -2.89 6.19
C SER A 8 6.04 -2.35 7.29
N GLY A 9 6.62 -2.20 8.44
CA GLY A 9 5.93 -1.71 9.61
C GLY A 9 5.50 -2.82 10.53
N SER A 10 5.27 -2.46 11.75
CA SER A 10 4.75 -3.34 12.79
C SER A 10 3.56 -2.65 13.44
N PHE A 11 2.88 -3.32 14.32
CA PHE A 11 1.80 -2.71 15.08
C PHE A 11 2.25 -1.53 15.95
N LYS A 12 3.56 -1.35 16.12
CA LYS A 12 4.15 -0.26 16.89
C LYS A 12 4.71 0.85 16.02
N GLN A 13 4.95 0.58 14.73
CA GLN A 13 5.47 1.57 13.77
C GLN A 13 4.47 1.69 12.64
N THR A 14 4.06 2.78 12.36
CA THR A 14 2.72 2.90 12.09
C THR A 14 2.30 3.67 10.87
N LYS A 15 3.21 4.27 10.14
CA LYS A 15 2.84 5.09 9.00
C LYS A 15 3.00 4.37 7.67
N LYS A 16 3.89 3.40 7.61
CA LYS A 16 4.17 2.66 6.37
C LYS A 16 3.94 1.19 6.63
N TYR A 17 3.12 0.56 5.82
CA TYR A 17 2.95 -0.86 5.91
C TYR A 17 3.37 -1.58 4.62
N MET A 18 3.47 -0.88 3.50
CA MET A 18 3.84 -1.49 2.23
C MET A 18 4.70 -0.54 1.39
N GLN A 19 5.65 -1.13 0.71
CA GLN A 19 6.53 -0.42 -0.20
C GLN A 19 6.60 -1.19 -1.51
N VAL A 20 6.42 -0.48 -2.62
CA VAL A 20 6.67 -1.02 -3.96
C VAL A 20 7.88 -0.30 -4.51
N SER A 21 8.93 -1.04 -4.84
CA SER A 21 10.13 -0.49 -5.45
C SER A 21 10.11 -0.82 -6.94
N ILE A 22 10.24 0.19 -7.78
CA ILE A 22 10.20 0.05 -9.23
C ILE A 22 11.52 0.56 -9.80
N ASP A 23 12.30 -0.37 -10.34
CA ASP A 23 13.58 -0.05 -11.00
C ASP A 23 13.36 -0.03 -12.49
N ILE A 24 12.72 1.04 -12.98
CA ILE A 24 12.35 1.19 -14.39
C ILE A 24 12.62 2.61 -14.84
N THR A 25 13.30 2.75 -15.95
CA THR A 25 13.52 4.04 -16.59
C THR A 25 12.42 4.41 -17.58
N GLN A 26 11.61 3.46 -18.02
CA GLN A 26 10.59 3.66 -19.04
C GLN A 26 9.23 4.05 -18.47
N LEU A 27 8.96 3.75 -17.21
CA LEU A 27 7.65 4.06 -16.62
C LEU A 27 7.59 5.53 -16.23
N LYS A 28 6.59 6.24 -16.72
CA LYS A 28 6.42 7.66 -16.43
C LYS A 28 5.86 7.86 -15.03
N SER A 29 6.31 8.93 -14.37
CA SER A 29 5.89 9.21 -12.99
C SER A 29 4.40 9.51 -12.88
N ASP A 30 3.77 10.07 -13.91
CA ASP A 30 2.34 10.34 -13.92
C ASP A 30 1.50 9.05 -13.95
N GLU A 31 1.99 8.01 -14.60
CA GLU A 31 1.33 6.70 -14.58
C GLU A 31 1.38 6.07 -13.19
N ILE A 32 2.54 6.18 -12.52
CA ILE A 32 2.69 5.70 -11.16
C ILE A 32 1.75 6.44 -10.22
N GLN A 33 1.67 7.76 -10.37
CA GLN A 33 0.78 8.61 -9.57
C GLN A 33 -0.67 8.22 -9.75
N LYS A 34 -1.10 7.99 -10.99
CA LYS A 34 -2.47 7.57 -11.28
C LYS A 34 -2.81 6.24 -10.61
N ILE A 35 -1.92 5.27 -10.72
CA ILE A 35 -2.11 3.97 -10.07
C ILE A 35 -2.18 4.14 -8.55
N ALA A 36 -1.31 4.98 -7.99
CA ALA A 36 -1.29 5.24 -6.55
C ALA A 36 -2.60 5.88 -6.08
N GLU A 37 -3.12 6.87 -6.79
CA GLU A 37 -4.37 7.52 -6.45
C GLU A 37 -5.55 6.56 -6.51
N GLU A 38 -5.63 5.75 -7.55
CA GLU A 38 -6.67 4.74 -7.70
C GLU A 38 -6.60 3.70 -6.59
N THR A 39 -5.38 3.32 -6.19
CA THR A 39 -5.17 2.34 -5.13
C THR A 39 -5.62 2.88 -3.77
N VAL A 40 -5.32 4.16 -3.49
CA VAL A 40 -5.81 4.80 -2.25
C VAL A 40 -7.34 4.78 -2.21
N GLU A 41 -8.02 5.06 -3.33
CA GLU A 41 -9.48 4.97 -3.38
C GLU A 41 -9.98 3.55 -3.11
N LYS A 42 -9.32 2.55 -3.69
CA LYS A 42 -9.70 1.14 -3.48
C LYS A 42 -9.47 0.70 -2.03
N LEU A 43 -8.36 1.13 -1.43
CA LEU A 43 -8.08 0.87 -0.02
C LEU A 43 -9.14 1.52 0.87
N ALA A 44 -9.52 2.76 0.56
CA ALA A 44 -10.57 3.45 1.31
C ALA A 44 -11.91 2.71 1.21
N LYS A 45 -12.29 2.29 0.01
CA LYS A 45 -13.54 1.56 -0.21
C LYS A 45 -13.55 0.19 0.47
N ALA A 46 -12.40 -0.47 0.51
CA ALA A 46 -12.27 -1.77 1.15
C ALA A 46 -12.20 -1.69 2.67
N SER A 47 -11.87 -0.52 3.20
CA SER A 47 -11.69 -0.33 4.65
C SER A 47 -13.00 -0.52 5.40
N PRO A 48 -13.02 -1.32 6.48
CA PRO A 48 -14.27 -1.63 7.17
C PRO A 48 -14.83 -0.50 8.02
N TYR A 49 -14.03 0.52 8.31
CA TYR A 49 -14.45 1.66 9.15
C TYR A 49 -14.06 2.97 8.48
N GLU A 50 -14.92 3.98 8.64
CA GLU A 50 -14.71 5.32 8.07
C GLU A 50 -13.41 5.96 8.55
N SER A 51 -13.08 5.81 9.83
CA SER A 51 -11.86 6.35 10.42
C SER A 51 -10.59 5.80 9.77
N ILE A 52 -10.61 4.55 9.31
CA ILE A 52 -9.53 3.95 8.56
C ILE A 52 -9.55 4.44 7.11
N ALA A 53 -10.74 4.46 6.50
CA ALA A 53 -10.91 4.83 5.10
C ALA A 53 -10.34 6.20 4.77
N VAL A 54 -10.60 7.20 5.60
CA VAL A 54 -10.16 8.57 5.37
C VAL A 54 -8.69 8.83 5.65
N ALA A 55 -8.01 7.86 6.26
CA ALA A 55 -6.61 8.01 6.68
C ALA A 55 -5.60 7.47 5.68
N TRP A 56 -6.05 6.91 4.57
CA TRP A 56 -5.15 6.41 3.52
C TRP A 56 -4.53 7.53 2.70
N SER A 57 -3.25 7.38 2.40
CA SER A 57 -2.51 8.29 1.53
C SER A 57 -1.39 7.52 0.84
N TYR A 58 -0.75 8.17 -0.12
CA TYR A 58 0.41 7.60 -0.77
C TYR A 58 1.55 8.60 -0.82
N GLU A 59 2.76 8.10 -1.05
CA GLU A 59 3.95 8.91 -1.24
C GLU A 59 4.80 8.24 -2.31
N ILE A 60 5.31 9.01 -3.26
CA ILE A 60 6.22 8.53 -4.28
C ILE A 60 7.56 9.18 -4.05
N LYS A 61 8.62 8.38 -3.93
CA LYS A 61 10.00 8.86 -3.83
C LYS A 61 10.79 8.36 -5.03
N LYS A 62 11.58 9.23 -5.61
CA LYS A 62 12.47 8.87 -6.71
C LYS A 62 13.91 8.82 -6.21
N ASN A 63 14.62 7.75 -6.55
CA ASN A 63 16.04 7.60 -6.24
C ASN A 63 16.75 7.06 -7.46
N LYS A 64 17.54 7.90 -8.15
CA LYS A 64 18.20 7.56 -9.42
C LYS A 64 17.18 7.06 -10.43
N ASN A 65 17.23 5.78 -10.78
CA ASN A 65 16.36 5.16 -11.77
C ASN A 65 15.21 4.36 -11.16
N SER A 66 15.02 4.49 -9.86
CA SER A 66 14.01 3.73 -9.13
C SER A 66 12.95 4.64 -8.55
N TYR A 67 11.72 4.15 -8.53
CA TYR A 67 10.62 4.79 -7.83
C TYR A 67 10.20 3.91 -6.67
N PHE A 68 9.92 4.54 -5.54
CA PHE A 68 9.40 3.88 -4.35
C PHE A 68 8.00 4.43 -4.09
N LEU A 69 7.04 3.53 -4.09
CA LEU A 69 5.65 3.88 -3.83
C LEU A 69 5.27 3.34 -2.45
N TYR A 70 4.85 4.25 -1.58
CA TYR A 70 4.45 3.94 -0.22
C TYR A 70 2.98 4.23 -0.04
N PHE A 71 2.27 3.31 0.59
CA PHE A 71 0.90 3.53 1.04
C PHE A 71 0.94 3.64 2.56
N ASN A 72 0.30 4.69 3.08
CA ASN A 72 0.33 4.98 4.51
C ASN A 72 -1.10 5.09 5.02
N ASN A 73 -1.30 4.67 6.26
CA ASN A 73 -2.54 4.98 6.97
C ASN A 73 -2.16 5.70 8.26
N SER A 74 -2.69 6.90 8.45
CA SER A 74 -2.32 7.76 9.57
C SER A 74 -3.12 7.49 10.83
N TYR A 75 -4.06 6.54 10.81
CA TYR A 75 -4.85 6.23 12.00
C TYR A 75 -4.04 5.37 12.98
N VAL A 76 -3.50 6.05 13.97
CA VAL A 76 -2.67 5.45 15.01
C VAL A 76 -3.33 5.74 16.35
N ASN A 77 -3.44 4.71 17.19
CA ASN A 77 -3.97 4.85 18.54
C ASN A 77 -3.03 4.12 19.51
N ASN A 78 -2.54 4.84 20.51
CA ASN A 78 -1.58 4.30 21.50
C ASN A 78 -0.35 3.66 20.84
N GLY A 79 0.16 4.28 19.76
CA GLY A 79 1.33 3.80 19.03
C GLY A 79 1.06 2.62 18.13
N VAL A 80 -0.20 2.22 17.94
CA VAL A 80 -0.58 1.08 17.12
C VAL A 80 -1.29 1.54 15.86
N ASN A 81 -0.88 1.01 14.70
CA ASN A 81 -1.55 1.26 13.44
C ASN A 81 -2.85 0.45 13.39
N ILE A 82 -3.96 1.14 13.45
CA ILE A 82 -5.29 0.49 13.53
C ILE A 82 -5.63 -0.21 12.21
N ALA A 83 -5.23 0.36 11.07
CA ALA A 83 -5.50 -0.26 9.77
C ALA A 83 -4.88 -1.67 9.68
N LEU A 84 -3.62 -1.82 10.11
CA LEU A 84 -2.95 -3.12 10.14
C LEU A 84 -3.56 -4.07 11.15
N LEU A 85 -3.90 -3.56 12.32
CA LEU A 85 -4.51 -4.37 13.36
C LEU A 85 -5.81 -5.01 12.88
N VAL A 86 -6.66 -4.22 12.24
CA VAL A 86 -7.94 -4.70 11.71
C VAL A 86 -7.73 -5.67 10.55
N ASP A 87 -6.73 -5.41 9.71
CA ASP A 87 -6.43 -6.27 8.57
C ASP A 87 -5.93 -7.66 8.99
N LYS A 88 -5.02 -7.70 9.97
CA LYS A 88 -4.34 -8.94 10.38
C LYS A 88 -5.05 -9.68 11.51
N GLY A 89 -5.89 -9.00 12.27
CA GLY A 89 -6.49 -9.56 13.47
C GLY A 89 -5.65 -9.28 14.71
N HIS A 90 -6.23 -9.52 15.87
CA HIS A 90 -5.55 -9.20 17.12
C HIS A 90 -6.21 -9.91 18.30
N ALA A 91 -5.48 -9.99 19.42
CA ALA A 91 -6.00 -10.48 20.67
C ALA A 91 -6.57 -9.32 21.50
N THR A 92 -7.68 -9.53 22.16
CA THR A 92 -8.24 -8.57 23.11
C THR A 92 -7.53 -8.68 24.46
N LYS A 93 -7.80 -7.74 25.37
CA LYS A 93 -7.24 -7.76 26.73
C LYS A 93 -7.61 -9.04 27.49
N SER A 94 -8.77 -9.63 27.19
CA SER A 94 -9.21 -10.88 27.81
C SER A 94 -8.62 -12.13 27.15
N GLY A 95 -7.76 -11.96 26.15
CA GLY A 95 -7.12 -13.07 25.44
C GLY A 95 -7.93 -13.65 24.30
N LYS A 96 -9.09 -13.07 24.00
CA LYS A 96 -9.92 -13.49 22.87
C LYS A 96 -9.31 -13.01 21.55
N TRP A 97 -9.29 -13.88 20.54
CA TRP A 97 -8.80 -13.52 19.22
C TRP A 97 -9.92 -12.90 18.38
N ILE A 98 -9.63 -11.77 17.75
CA ILE A 98 -10.51 -11.13 16.76
C ILE A 98 -9.91 -11.37 15.38
N GLU A 99 -10.67 -12.01 14.49
CA GLU A 99 -10.22 -12.31 13.14
C GLU A 99 -9.94 -11.04 12.34
N GLY A 100 -8.87 -11.08 11.54
CA GLY A 100 -8.55 -10.02 10.61
C GLY A 100 -9.53 -9.95 9.46
N LYS A 101 -9.73 -8.74 8.93
CA LYS A 101 -10.63 -8.52 7.79
C LYS A 101 -9.95 -8.76 6.45
N ASN A 102 -8.63 -8.81 6.42
CA ASN A 102 -7.81 -9.07 5.23
C ASN A 102 -8.25 -8.24 4.01
N TYR A 103 -8.37 -6.93 4.20
CA TYR A 103 -8.90 -6.02 3.17
C TYR A 103 -7.79 -5.28 2.40
N ILE A 104 -6.55 -5.32 2.87
CA ILE A 104 -5.44 -4.54 2.30
C ILE A 104 -4.81 -5.24 1.10
N ASP A 105 -4.61 -6.54 1.16
CA ASP A 105 -3.83 -7.27 0.16
C ASP A 105 -4.43 -7.19 -1.26
N GLY A 106 -5.75 -7.24 -1.38
CA GLY A 106 -6.41 -7.18 -2.69
C GLY A 106 -6.09 -5.92 -3.49
N PRO A 107 -6.35 -4.72 -2.95
CA PRO A 107 -6.01 -3.48 -3.65
C PRO A 107 -4.52 -3.33 -3.95
N ILE A 108 -3.66 -3.78 -3.06
CA ILE A 108 -2.21 -3.68 -3.25
C ILE A 108 -1.72 -4.64 -4.33
N ASP A 109 -2.22 -5.87 -4.35
CA ASP A 109 -1.88 -6.84 -5.39
C ASP A 109 -2.33 -6.34 -6.76
N GLU A 110 -3.50 -5.70 -6.84
CA GLU A 110 -3.98 -5.10 -8.08
C GLU A 110 -3.09 -3.96 -8.54
N ALA A 111 -2.64 -3.10 -7.62
CA ALA A 111 -1.69 -2.03 -7.94
C ALA A 111 -0.40 -2.59 -8.50
N TYR A 112 0.11 -3.65 -7.90
CA TYR A 112 1.32 -4.33 -8.37
C TYR A 112 1.15 -4.83 -9.81
N LYS A 113 0.03 -5.48 -10.10
CA LYS A 113 -0.27 -5.96 -11.45
C LYS A 113 -0.38 -4.83 -12.46
N GLN A 114 -1.02 -3.72 -12.08
CA GLN A 114 -1.15 -2.55 -12.95
C GLN A 114 0.21 -1.94 -13.27
N ILE A 115 1.10 -1.87 -12.30
CA ILE A 115 2.46 -1.36 -12.50
C ILE A 115 3.23 -2.26 -13.46
N ILE A 116 3.12 -3.57 -13.31
CA ILE A 116 3.78 -4.53 -14.21
C ILE A 116 3.25 -4.36 -15.65
N GLU A 117 1.93 -4.24 -15.81
CA GLU A 117 1.32 -4.06 -17.13
C GLU A 117 1.77 -2.76 -17.80
N ALA A 118 1.80 -1.66 -17.05
CA ALA A 118 2.26 -0.37 -17.57
C ALA A 118 3.73 -0.45 -18.00
N ALA A 119 4.57 -1.13 -17.23
CA ALA A 119 5.96 -1.32 -17.54
C ALA A 119 6.15 -2.14 -18.82
N LYS A 120 5.36 -3.20 -18.98
CA LYS A 120 5.41 -4.02 -20.20
C LYS A 120 4.99 -3.25 -21.44
N GLU A 121 3.96 -2.41 -21.33
CA GLU A 121 3.50 -1.58 -22.45
C GLU A 121 4.59 -0.60 -22.88
N GLU A 122 5.26 0.05 -21.93
CA GLU A 122 6.36 0.95 -22.26
C GLU A 122 7.52 0.23 -22.95
N LEU A 123 7.84 -0.98 -22.53
CA LEU A 123 8.88 -1.77 -23.17
C LEU A 123 8.49 -2.18 -24.60
N ASN A 124 7.22 -2.46 -24.84
CA ASN A 124 6.73 -2.85 -26.16
C ASN A 124 6.67 -1.68 -27.16
N ASN A 125 6.71 -0.45 -26.67
CA ASN A 125 6.65 0.77 -27.49
C ASN A 125 8.02 1.33 -27.86
N ILE A 126 9.07 0.61 -27.54
CA ILE A 126 10.46 1.04 -27.86
C ILE A 126 10.89 0.60 -29.27
#